data_e13aea2546438cd22e8b15b9b87e4a85
#
_entry.id   e13aea2546438cd22e8b15b9b87e4a85
#
_cell.length_a   1.000
_cell.length_b   1.000
_cell.length_c   1.000
_cell.angle_alpha   90.00
_cell.angle_beta   90.00
_cell.angle_gamma   90.00
#
_symmetry.space_group_name_H-M   'P 1'
#
loop_
_entity.id
_entity.type
_entity.pdbx_description
1 polymer ?
#
loop_
_entity_poly.entity_id
_entity_poly.type
_entity_poly.pdbx_seq_one_letter_code
_entity_poly.pdbx_strand_id
1 'polypeptide(L)'
;MNKLQNYLNDYVQKLDGDWSYLIYNLKNPQETICLNENHLHKSASMIKVLILATLCASDLDFNEKISIDYVPHVEGGGALQEMDSDTKVSIKALASLMIVLSDNLATNILIKKLGMHNIQAYADKLNLKQTKIQRYMMDFEASKQGRENYLTVNDYHKLLCHIYDNRHLARFNIAWQILARQQFRDRIPYYWDEDIVFHHKTGMLDFVEHD
;
A
#
# COMPACT_ATOMS: atom_id res chain seq x y z
N MET A 1 -11.71 14.57 -25.49
CA MET A 1 -10.88 13.51 -24.84
C MET A 1 -9.44 13.98 -24.76
N ASN A 2 -8.79 13.80 -23.63
CA ASN A 2 -7.41 14.23 -23.38
C ASN A 2 -6.45 13.39 -24.26
N LYS A 3 -5.49 14.04 -24.95
CA LYS A 3 -4.50 13.33 -25.80
C LYS A 3 -3.75 12.25 -25.03
N LEU A 4 -3.43 12.50 -23.77
CA LEU A 4 -2.75 11.54 -22.90
C LEU A 4 -3.62 10.30 -22.64
N GLN A 5 -4.91 10.48 -22.38
CA GLN A 5 -5.84 9.36 -22.16
C GLN A 5 -5.95 8.47 -23.38
N ASN A 6 -6.07 9.07 -24.58
CA ASN A 6 -6.11 8.30 -25.82
C ASN A 6 -4.82 7.51 -26.03
N TYR A 7 -3.67 8.17 -25.84
CA TYR A 7 -2.37 7.51 -25.96
C TYR A 7 -2.22 6.32 -25.01
N LEU A 8 -2.58 6.52 -23.73
CA LEU A 8 -2.52 5.45 -22.71
C LEU A 8 -3.47 4.30 -23.04
N ASN A 9 -4.70 4.60 -23.46
CA ASN A 9 -5.66 3.56 -23.85
C ASN A 9 -5.16 2.75 -25.05
N ASP A 10 -4.66 3.41 -26.09
CA ASP A 10 -4.11 2.76 -27.29
C ASP A 10 -2.86 1.92 -26.95
N TYR A 11 -2.07 2.36 -25.97
CA TYR A 11 -0.90 1.64 -25.51
C TYR A 11 -1.28 0.37 -24.74
N VAL A 12 -2.17 0.51 -23.76
CA VAL A 12 -2.62 -0.59 -22.90
C VAL A 12 -3.32 -1.69 -23.69
N GLN A 13 -4.07 -1.35 -24.75
CA GLN A 13 -4.73 -2.33 -25.62
C GLN A 13 -3.75 -3.26 -26.37
N LYS A 14 -2.46 -2.90 -26.42
CA LYS A 14 -1.40 -3.71 -27.05
C LYS A 14 -0.68 -4.63 -26.06
N LEU A 15 -1.01 -4.51 -24.78
CA LEU A 15 -0.41 -5.27 -23.70
C LEU A 15 -1.36 -6.38 -23.25
N ASP A 16 -0.79 -7.51 -22.88
CA ASP A 16 -1.57 -8.59 -22.25
C ASP A 16 -1.94 -8.23 -20.80
N GLY A 17 -3.10 -8.74 -20.35
CA GLY A 17 -3.54 -8.62 -18.96
C GLY A 17 -4.64 -7.57 -18.73
N ASP A 18 -5.06 -7.48 -17.47
CA ASP A 18 -6.11 -6.56 -17.01
C ASP A 18 -5.47 -5.29 -16.45
N TRP A 19 -5.66 -4.19 -17.16
CA TRP A 19 -5.05 -2.91 -16.82
C TRP A 19 -6.05 -1.94 -16.22
N SER A 20 -5.60 -1.25 -15.17
CA SER A 20 -6.31 -0.13 -14.58
C SER A 20 -5.34 1.00 -14.26
N TYR A 21 -5.74 2.23 -14.52
CA TYR A 21 -5.02 3.40 -14.07
C TYR A 21 -5.96 4.55 -13.71
N LEU A 22 -5.46 5.44 -12.88
CA LEU A 22 -6.09 6.72 -12.57
C LEU A 22 -4.99 7.78 -12.40
N ILE A 23 -5.08 8.85 -13.17
CA ILE A 23 -4.19 10.01 -13.07
C ILE A 23 -5.06 11.19 -12.68
N TYR A 24 -4.76 11.75 -11.52
CA TYR A 24 -5.51 12.83 -10.90
C TYR A 24 -4.64 14.08 -10.73
N ASN A 25 -5.09 15.20 -11.30
CA ASN A 25 -4.43 16.46 -11.12
C ASN A 25 -4.93 17.15 -9.83
N LEU A 26 -4.07 17.19 -8.79
CA LEU A 26 -4.41 17.82 -7.50
C LEU A 26 -4.78 19.31 -7.63
N LYS A 27 -4.27 20.02 -8.64
CA LYS A 27 -4.57 21.44 -8.89
C LYS A 27 -5.80 21.64 -9.75
N ASN A 28 -6.14 20.67 -10.57
CA ASN A 28 -7.30 20.70 -11.46
C ASN A 28 -8.00 19.32 -11.53
N PRO A 29 -8.85 19.00 -10.56
CA PRO A 29 -9.57 17.73 -10.49
C PRO A 29 -10.39 17.37 -11.75
N GLN A 30 -10.77 18.36 -12.55
CA GLN A 30 -11.49 18.14 -13.80
C GLN A 30 -10.63 17.45 -14.87
N GLU A 31 -9.33 17.44 -14.71
CA GLU A 31 -8.39 16.79 -15.61
C GLU A 31 -8.08 15.33 -15.23
N THR A 32 -8.95 14.69 -14.45
CA THR A 32 -8.80 13.27 -14.11
C THR A 32 -8.99 12.41 -15.36
N ILE A 33 -8.05 11.49 -15.57
CA ILE A 33 -8.15 10.46 -16.60
C ILE A 33 -8.00 9.08 -15.95
N CYS A 34 -8.78 8.11 -16.39
CA CYS A 34 -8.78 6.76 -15.83
C CYS A 34 -9.16 5.71 -16.86
N LEU A 35 -8.80 4.49 -16.55
CA LEU A 35 -9.22 3.27 -17.24
C LEU A 35 -9.54 2.21 -16.20
N ASN A 36 -10.71 1.58 -16.30
CA ASN A 36 -11.13 0.47 -15.44
C ASN A 36 -10.91 0.75 -13.93
N GLU A 37 -11.15 1.98 -13.49
CA GLU A 37 -10.82 2.46 -12.15
C GLU A 37 -11.51 1.70 -11.01
N ASN A 38 -12.61 1.00 -11.34
CA ASN A 38 -13.36 0.17 -10.39
C ASN A 38 -13.14 -1.34 -10.61
N HIS A 39 -12.23 -1.73 -11.51
CA HIS A 39 -11.87 -3.14 -11.67
C HIS A 39 -11.14 -3.64 -10.42
N LEU A 40 -11.54 -4.82 -9.95
CA LEU A 40 -11.02 -5.41 -8.72
C LEU A 40 -9.72 -6.17 -8.99
N HIS A 41 -8.64 -5.73 -8.36
CA HIS A 41 -7.34 -6.39 -8.43
C HIS A 41 -6.96 -7.01 -7.09
N LYS A 42 -6.20 -8.11 -7.12
CA LYS A 42 -5.45 -8.55 -5.93
C LYS A 42 -4.51 -7.44 -5.52
N SER A 43 -4.56 -7.04 -4.26
CA SER A 43 -3.85 -5.84 -3.83
C SER A 43 -2.33 -5.97 -3.79
N ALA A 44 -1.80 -7.18 -3.75
CA ALA A 44 -0.39 -7.39 -3.43
C ALA A 44 0.02 -6.54 -2.21
N SER A 45 1.19 -5.89 -2.26
CA SER A 45 1.67 -5.01 -1.19
C SER A 45 1.04 -3.62 -1.15
N MET A 46 0.14 -3.27 -2.07
CA MET A 46 -0.57 -1.98 -2.04
C MET A 46 -1.47 -1.87 -0.79
N ILE A 47 -1.98 -2.98 -0.27
CA ILE A 47 -2.79 -3.01 0.97
C ILE A 47 -2.05 -2.41 2.19
N LYS A 48 -0.73 -2.38 2.17
CA LYS A 48 0.13 -1.82 3.23
C LYS A 48 -0.11 -0.32 3.45
N VAL A 49 -0.56 0.40 2.43
CA VAL A 49 -0.93 1.82 2.57
C VAL A 49 -2.20 1.99 3.40
N LEU A 50 -3.18 1.08 3.28
CA LEU A 50 -4.35 1.07 4.16
C LEU A 50 -3.95 0.79 5.61
N ILE A 51 -3.06 -0.18 5.84
CA ILE A 51 -2.53 -0.49 7.18
C ILE A 51 -1.82 0.73 7.78
N LEU A 52 -0.99 1.42 6.99
CA LEU A 52 -0.31 2.65 7.38
C LEU A 52 -1.29 3.76 7.77
N ALA A 53 -2.32 4.00 6.94
CA ALA A 53 -3.35 5.01 7.21
C ALA A 53 -4.16 4.67 8.48
N THR A 54 -4.51 3.39 8.66
CA THR A 54 -5.18 2.91 9.88
C THR A 54 -4.32 3.13 11.12
N LEU A 55 -3.03 2.83 11.03
CA LEU A 55 -2.07 3.08 12.10
C LEU A 55 -2.02 4.57 12.47
N CYS A 56 -2.01 5.47 11.48
CA CYS A 56 -2.03 6.91 11.73
C CYS A 56 -3.30 7.39 12.42
N ALA A 57 -4.42 6.73 12.19
CA ALA A 57 -5.71 7.05 12.80
C ALA A 57 -5.94 6.34 14.15
N SER A 58 -5.08 5.41 14.55
CA SER A 58 -5.19 4.68 15.82
C SER A 58 -4.55 5.44 16.99
N ASP A 59 -4.78 4.98 18.23
CA ASP A 59 -4.17 5.52 19.45
C ASP A 59 -2.85 4.82 19.82
N LEU A 60 -2.33 3.91 18.99
CA LEU A 60 -1.10 3.17 19.27
C LEU A 60 0.10 4.12 19.39
N ASP A 61 0.95 3.94 20.40
CA ASP A 61 2.19 4.70 20.54
C ASP A 61 3.22 4.25 19.48
N PHE A 62 3.65 5.16 18.63
CA PHE A 62 4.66 4.90 17.61
C PHE A 62 6.04 4.49 18.17
N ASN A 63 6.31 4.80 19.45
CA ASN A 63 7.55 4.43 20.14
C ASN A 63 7.45 3.08 20.86
N GLU A 64 6.24 2.50 20.99
CA GLU A 64 6.07 1.16 21.55
C GLU A 64 6.93 0.17 20.77
N LYS A 65 7.72 -0.65 21.49
CA LYS A 65 8.57 -1.68 20.91
C LYS A 65 7.89 -3.03 20.97
N ILE A 66 7.83 -3.71 19.83
CA ILE A 66 7.23 -5.04 19.69
C ILE A 66 8.34 -6.03 19.30
N SER A 67 8.32 -7.24 19.89
CA SER A 67 9.19 -8.33 19.47
C SER A 67 8.89 -8.75 18.04
N ILE A 68 9.91 -9.11 17.28
CA ILE A 68 9.71 -9.68 15.94
C ILE A 68 9.02 -11.05 16.00
N ASP A 69 9.12 -11.78 17.10
CA ASP A 69 8.40 -13.04 17.34
C ASP A 69 6.93 -12.86 17.75
N TYR A 70 6.41 -11.63 17.67
CA TYR A 70 4.98 -11.36 17.96
C TYR A 70 4.03 -12.11 17.01
N VAL A 71 4.50 -12.44 15.81
CA VAL A 71 3.81 -13.28 14.82
C VAL A 71 4.78 -14.34 14.29
N PRO A 72 4.30 -15.43 13.70
CA PRO A 72 5.16 -16.36 12.98
C PRO A 72 5.98 -15.65 11.89
N HIS A 73 7.23 -16.04 11.75
CA HIS A 73 8.08 -15.57 10.65
C HIS A 73 7.48 -15.98 9.30
N VAL A 74 7.67 -15.13 8.31
CA VAL A 74 7.16 -15.35 6.95
C VAL A 74 8.23 -15.03 5.93
N GLU A 75 8.25 -15.81 4.86
CA GLU A 75 9.16 -15.60 3.74
C GLU A 75 8.78 -14.38 2.90
N GLY A 76 9.62 -14.06 1.92
CA GLY A 76 9.40 -13.01 0.94
C GLY A 76 10.13 -11.70 1.27
N GLY A 77 9.61 -10.58 0.76
CA GLY A 77 10.30 -9.30 0.88
C GLY A 77 10.38 -8.76 2.30
N GLY A 78 11.49 -8.08 2.56
CA GLY A 78 11.78 -7.42 3.84
C GLY A 78 13.15 -7.78 4.39
N ALA A 79 13.52 -7.16 5.50
CA ALA A 79 14.78 -7.38 6.20
C ALA A 79 14.58 -7.82 7.66
N LEU A 80 13.37 -7.68 8.18
CA LEU A 80 13.11 -7.91 9.61
C LEU A 80 13.28 -9.39 9.99
N GLN A 81 12.98 -10.30 9.06
CA GLN A 81 13.14 -11.75 9.26
C GLN A 81 14.59 -12.21 9.42
N GLU A 82 15.57 -11.39 9.00
CA GLU A 82 17.01 -11.68 9.11
C GLU A 82 17.61 -11.22 10.44
N MET A 83 16.80 -10.60 11.32
CA MET A 83 17.23 -10.12 12.62
C MET A 83 17.10 -11.20 13.69
N ASP A 84 17.91 -11.07 14.75
CA ASP A 84 17.88 -12.00 15.90
C ASP A 84 16.48 -12.02 16.55
N SER A 85 16.04 -13.19 17.00
CA SER A 85 14.67 -13.43 17.52
C SER A 85 14.32 -12.58 18.76
N ASP A 86 15.32 -12.12 19.53
CA ASP A 86 15.11 -11.23 20.68
C ASP A 86 14.96 -9.74 20.30
N THR A 87 15.06 -9.43 19.00
CA THR A 87 14.95 -8.06 18.48
C THR A 87 13.57 -7.47 18.77
N LYS A 88 13.59 -6.23 19.26
CA LYS A 88 12.36 -5.43 19.46
C LYS A 88 12.42 -4.16 18.62
N VAL A 89 11.39 -3.94 17.84
CA VAL A 89 11.29 -2.83 16.86
C VAL A 89 10.12 -1.93 17.21
N SER A 90 10.31 -0.61 17.13
CA SER A 90 9.22 0.33 17.38
C SER A 90 8.15 0.26 16.29
N ILE A 91 6.90 0.55 16.65
CA ILE A 91 5.78 0.62 15.69
C ILE A 91 6.11 1.56 14.51
N LYS A 92 6.78 2.70 14.78
CA LYS A 92 7.25 3.60 13.72
C LYS A 92 8.25 2.93 12.76
N ALA A 93 9.19 2.17 13.30
CA ALA A 93 10.17 1.46 12.47
C ALA A 93 9.51 0.31 11.68
N LEU A 94 8.57 -0.43 12.29
CA LEU A 94 7.75 -1.43 11.59
C LEU A 94 6.99 -0.80 10.42
N ALA A 95 6.34 0.36 10.63
CA ALA A 95 5.65 1.09 9.57
C ALA A 95 6.61 1.52 8.44
N SER A 96 7.83 1.95 8.80
CA SER A 96 8.86 2.29 7.81
C SER A 96 9.29 1.07 7.00
N LEU A 97 9.62 -0.06 7.64
CA LEU A 97 10.02 -1.30 6.96
C LEU A 97 8.90 -1.84 6.07
N MET A 98 7.66 -1.83 6.55
CA MET A 98 6.47 -2.23 5.80
C MET A 98 6.34 -1.50 4.47
N ILE A 99 6.61 -0.21 4.43
CA ILE A 99 6.46 0.60 3.20
C ILE A 99 7.76 0.63 2.41
N VAL A 100 8.88 1.00 3.03
CA VAL A 100 10.15 1.28 2.33
C VAL A 100 10.75 0.03 1.68
N LEU A 101 10.70 -1.10 2.37
CA LEU A 101 11.20 -2.40 1.90
C LEU A 101 10.09 -3.40 1.57
N SER A 102 8.83 -2.98 1.70
CA SER A 102 7.71 -3.89 1.57
C SER A 102 7.77 -5.10 2.52
N ASP A 103 8.34 -4.93 3.71
CA ASP A 103 8.60 -6.00 4.68
C ASP A 103 7.32 -6.72 5.12
N ASN A 104 7.24 -8.02 4.89
CA ASN A 104 6.05 -8.83 5.16
C ASN A 104 5.91 -9.16 6.65
N LEU A 105 7.01 -9.40 7.36
CA LEU A 105 6.97 -9.68 8.81
C LEU A 105 6.51 -8.43 9.57
N ALA A 106 7.09 -7.26 9.25
CA ALA A 106 6.65 -5.97 9.81
C ALA A 106 5.17 -5.71 9.54
N THR A 107 4.69 -6.04 8.33
CA THR A 107 3.28 -5.91 7.96
C THR A 107 2.39 -6.79 8.83
N ASN A 108 2.73 -8.07 9.00
CA ASN A 108 1.95 -9.02 9.77
C ASN A 108 1.90 -8.65 11.27
N ILE A 109 3.01 -8.14 11.82
CA ILE A 109 3.05 -7.60 13.19
C ILE A 109 2.05 -6.46 13.32
N LEU A 110 2.04 -5.51 12.37
CA LEU A 110 1.11 -4.38 12.41
C LEU A 110 -0.34 -4.80 12.19
N ILE A 111 -0.63 -5.77 11.30
CA ILE A 111 -1.99 -6.32 11.13
C ILE A 111 -2.47 -6.94 12.45
N LYS A 112 -1.64 -7.74 13.11
CA LYS A 112 -2.00 -8.36 14.40
C LYS A 112 -2.21 -7.31 15.49
N LYS A 113 -1.35 -6.30 15.56
CA LYS A 113 -1.42 -5.23 16.56
C LYS A 113 -2.65 -4.34 16.40
N LEU A 114 -2.99 -3.96 15.18
CA LEU A 114 -4.17 -3.17 14.85
C LEU A 114 -5.46 -3.98 14.90
N GLY A 115 -5.39 -5.25 14.53
CA GLY A 115 -6.54 -6.12 14.27
C GLY A 115 -7.08 -5.95 12.83
N MET A 116 -7.18 -7.05 12.10
CA MET A 116 -7.65 -7.05 10.70
C MET A 116 -9.06 -6.42 10.56
N HIS A 117 -9.94 -6.68 11.55
CA HIS A 117 -11.28 -6.08 11.59
C HIS A 117 -11.23 -4.54 11.67
N ASN A 118 -10.35 -3.98 12.49
CA ASN A 118 -10.22 -2.53 12.62
C ASN A 118 -9.65 -1.88 11.35
N ILE A 119 -8.75 -2.58 10.65
CA ILE A 119 -8.21 -2.12 9.36
C ILE A 119 -9.33 -2.11 8.32
N GLN A 120 -10.17 -3.16 8.24
CA GLN A 120 -11.32 -3.18 7.36
C GLN A 120 -12.35 -2.10 7.73
N ALA A 121 -12.66 -1.94 9.00
CA ALA A 121 -13.57 -0.88 9.47
C ALA A 121 -13.07 0.54 9.10
N TYR A 122 -11.76 0.74 9.08
CA TYR A 122 -11.19 2.00 8.63
C TYR A 122 -11.33 2.19 7.11
N ALA A 123 -11.14 1.13 6.31
CA ALA A 123 -11.45 1.18 4.88
C ALA A 123 -12.91 1.53 4.61
N ASP A 124 -13.83 0.92 5.35
CA ASP A 124 -15.27 1.18 5.23
C ASP A 124 -15.61 2.64 5.63
N LYS A 125 -15.00 3.16 6.69
CA LYS A 125 -15.12 4.56 7.11
C LYS A 125 -14.65 5.55 6.04
N LEU A 126 -13.61 5.21 5.28
CA LEU A 126 -13.11 5.99 4.15
C LEU A 126 -13.91 5.77 2.86
N ASN A 127 -14.98 4.97 2.90
CA ASN A 127 -15.79 4.61 1.74
C ASN A 127 -14.97 3.94 0.61
N LEU A 128 -14.00 3.10 1.01
CA LEU A 128 -13.22 2.25 0.09
C LEU A 128 -14.01 0.96 -0.15
N LYS A 129 -15.03 1.05 -1.00
CA LYS A 129 -16.11 0.05 -1.12
C LYS A 129 -15.66 -1.35 -1.53
N GLN A 130 -14.58 -1.41 -2.31
CA GLN A 130 -14.10 -2.67 -2.89
C GLN A 130 -12.77 -3.14 -2.27
N THR A 131 -12.15 -2.31 -1.42
CA THR A 131 -10.93 -2.68 -0.71
C THR A 131 -11.24 -3.69 0.39
N LYS A 132 -10.55 -4.83 0.36
CA LYS A 132 -10.69 -5.91 1.33
C LYS A 132 -9.35 -6.33 1.88
N ILE A 133 -9.28 -6.50 3.21
CA ILE A 133 -8.16 -7.14 3.90
C ILE A 133 -8.69 -8.41 4.58
N GLN A 134 -8.27 -9.58 4.08
CA GLN A 134 -8.84 -10.87 4.46
C GLN A 134 -7.77 -11.89 4.87
N ARG A 135 -6.49 -11.61 4.66
CA ARG A 135 -5.39 -12.48 5.02
C ARG A 135 -4.13 -11.72 5.40
N TYR A 136 -3.28 -12.40 6.14
CA TYR A 136 -1.91 -11.95 6.39
C TYR A 136 -1.06 -12.02 5.11
N MET A 137 0.07 -11.30 5.10
CA MET A 137 1.04 -11.42 4.02
C MET A 137 1.62 -12.84 4.02
N MET A 138 1.83 -13.42 2.84
CA MET A 138 2.35 -14.77 2.60
C MET A 138 1.45 -15.93 3.11
N ASP A 139 0.23 -15.65 3.56
CA ASP A 139 -0.76 -16.69 3.92
C ASP A 139 -1.43 -17.26 2.66
N PHE A 140 -0.71 -18.13 1.96
CA PHE A 140 -1.21 -18.77 0.73
C PHE A 140 -2.34 -19.78 0.98
N GLU A 141 -2.44 -20.33 2.18
CA GLU A 141 -3.55 -21.24 2.51
C GLU A 141 -4.87 -20.49 2.61
N ALA A 142 -4.87 -19.29 3.22
CA ALA A 142 -6.04 -18.43 3.19
C ALA A 142 -6.42 -18.03 1.75
N SER A 143 -5.42 -17.72 0.91
CA SER A 143 -5.66 -17.40 -0.51
C SER A 143 -6.29 -18.54 -1.28
N LYS A 144 -5.82 -19.78 -1.12
CA LYS A 144 -6.43 -20.99 -1.71
C LYS A 144 -7.89 -21.21 -1.27
N GLN A 145 -8.24 -20.75 -0.06
CA GLN A 145 -9.60 -20.78 0.48
C GLN A 145 -10.46 -19.58 0.01
N GLY A 146 -10.00 -18.80 -0.94
CA GLY A 146 -10.72 -17.63 -1.49
C GLY A 146 -10.62 -16.35 -0.64
N ARG A 147 -9.84 -16.35 0.46
CA ARG A 147 -9.58 -15.14 1.24
C ARG A 147 -8.38 -14.42 0.67
N GLU A 148 -8.62 -13.36 -0.06
CA GLU A 148 -7.58 -12.56 -0.70
C GLU A 148 -7.71 -11.08 -0.34
N ASN A 149 -6.61 -10.34 -0.39
CA ASN A 149 -6.63 -8.90 -0.24
C ASN A 149 -6.85 -8.25 -1.59
N TYR A 150 -7.83 -7.35 -1.65
CA TYR A 150 -8.26 -6.70 -2.90
C TYR A 150 -8.25 -5.19 -2.77
N LEU A 151 -8.10 -4.52 -3.90
CA LEU A 151 -8.33 -3.09 -4.08
C LEU A 151 -8.72 -2.74 -5.51
N THR A 152 -9.16 -1.50 -5.71
CA THR A 152 -9.32 -0.86 -7.03
C THR A 152 -8.45 0.39 -7.07
N VAL A 153 -8.08 0.87 -8.26
CA VAL A 153 -7.32 2.14 -8.37
C VAL A 153 -8.14 3.33 -7.86
N ASN A 154 -9.47 3.29 -7.98
CA ASN A 154 -10.35 4.31 -7.42
C ASN A 154 -10.30 4.37 -5.89
N ASP A 155 -10.37 3.22 -5.22
CA ASP A 155 -10.26 3.18 -3.76
C ASP A 155 -8.84 3.56 -3.30
N TYR A 156 -7.82 3.12 -4.04
CA TYR A 156 -6.43 3.48 -3.75
C TYR A 156 -6.18 4.99 -3.92
N HIS A 157 -6.74 5.60 -4.97
CA HIS A 157 -6.71 7.05 -5.15
C HIS A 157 -7.31 7.80 -3.95
N LYS A 158 -8.51 7.40 -3.48
CA LYS A 158 -9.13 7.99 -2.29
C LYS A 158 -8.25 7.87 -1.06
N LEU A 159 -7.62 6.71 -0.89
CA LEU A 159 -6.71 6.46 0.24
C LEU A 159 -5.47 7.36 0.19
N LEU A 160 -4.84 7.52 -0.99
CA LEU A 160 -3.71 8.43 -1.16
C LEU A 160 -4.10 9.89 -0.94
N CYS A 161 -5.25 10.33 -1.48
CA CYS A 161 -5.79 11.66 -1.23
C CYS A 161 -6.04 11.88 0.27
N HIS A 162 -6.62 10.89 0.96
CA HIS A 162 -6.83 10.98 2.41
C HIS A 162 -5.52 11.19 3.19
N ILE A 163 -4.46 10.46 2.86
CA ILE A 163 -3.13 10.65 3.49
C ILE A 163 -2.57 12.04 3.15
N TYR A 164 -2.66 12.43 1.89
CA TYR A 164 -2.18 13.74 1.41
C TYR A 164 -2.89 14.90 2.11
N ASP A 165 -4.19 14.89 2.19
CA ASP A 165 -5.00 15.96 2.79
C ASP A 165 -4.73 16.10 4.30
N ASN A 166 -4.48 14.98 4.97
CA ASN A 166 -4.17 14.94 6.40
C ASN A 166 -2.68 15.06 6.74
N ARG A 167 -1.78 15.24 5.77
CA ARG A 167 -0.32 15.29 5.99
C ARG A 167 0.15 16.44 6.89
N HIS A 168 -0.70 17.41 7.18
CA HIS A 168 -0.45 18.46 8.15
C HIS A 168 -0.57 17.97 9.62
N LEU A 169 -1.22 16.84 9.87
CA LEU A 169 -1.32 16.19 11.17
C LEU A 169 -0.06 15.36 11.42
N ALA A 170 0.50 15.42 12.63
CA ALA A 170 1.82 14.84 12.95
C ALA A 170 1.97 13.37 12.54
N ARG A 171 0.96 12.52 12.80
CA ARG A 171 1.01 11.08 12.47
C ARG A 171 0.92 10.82 10.97
N PHE A 172 0.05 11.53 10.26
CA PHE A 172 -0.06 11.45 8.81
C PHE A 172 1.15 12.07 8.10
N ASN A 173 1.80 13.07 8.69
CA ASN A 173 3.08 13.59 8.20
C ASN A 173 4.16 12.48 8.22
N ILE A 174 4.22 11.69 9.30
CA ILE A 174 5.13 10.53 9.37
C ILE A 174 4.83 9.55 8.22
N ALA A 175 3.56 9.21 7.99
CA ALA A 175 3.18 8.33 6.87
C ALA A 175 3.60 8.91 5.50
N TRP A 176 3.34 10.20 5.29
CA TRP A 176 3.72 10.91 4.07
C TRP A 176 5.23 10.84 3.83
N GLN A 177 6.05 11.11 4.87
CA GLN A 177 7.50 11.00 4.79
C GLN A 177 8.01 9.55 4.61
N ILE A 178 7.28 8.55 5.11
CA ILE A 178 7.62 7.13 4.89
C ILE A 178 7.39 6.77 3.43
N LEU A 179 6.27 7.16 2.82
CA LEU A 179 5.96 6.91 1.41
C LEU A 179 7.01 7.53 0.47
N ALA A 180 7.58 8.69 0.83
CA ALA A 180 8.64 9.34 0.06
C ALA A 180 9.97 8.56 0.02
N ARG A 181 10.14 7.55 0.88
CA ARG A 181 11.39 6.78 1.02
C ARG A 181 11.30 5.37 0.45
N GLN A 182 10.27 5.06 -0.33
CA GLN A 182 10.17 3.78 -1.03
C GLN A 182 11.43 3.52 -1.85
N GLN A 183 12.04 2.34 -1.67
CA GLN A 183 13.30 1.99 -2.33
C GLN A 183 13.12 1.32 -3.70
N PHE A 184 11.96 0.72 -3.95
CA PHE A 184 11.66 0.09 -5.24
C PHE A 184 11.20 1.15 -6.23
N ARG A 185 12.12 1.65 -7.08
CA ARG A 185 11.89 2.70 -8.09
C ARG A 185 11.88 2.16 -9.52
N ASP A 186 11.63 0.88 -9.66
CA ASP A 186 11.71 0.13 -10.91
C ASP A 186 10.42 0.18 -11.78
N ARG A 187 9.43 1.00 -11.39
CA ARG A 187 8.14 1.17 -12.11
C ARG A 187 7.90 2.63 -12.47
N ILE A 188 6.85 3.28 -11.97
CA ILE A 188 6.54 4.69 -12.31
C ILE A 188 7.75 5.62 -12.14
N PRO A 189 8.55 5.54 -11.06
CA PRO A 189 9.70 6.42 -10.89
C PRO A 189 10.91 6.10 -11.78
N TYR A 190 10.92 4.97 -12.51
CA TYR A 190 12.10 4.44 -13.21
C TYR A 190 12.73 5.42 -14.23
N TYR A 191 11.91 6.16 -14.96
CA TYR A 191 12.36 7.09 -15.99
C TYR A 191 12.47 8.55 -15.49
N TRP A 192 12.31 8.77 -14.19
CA TRP A 192 12.36 10.10 -13.60
C TRP A 192 13.69 10.34 -12.89
N ASP A 193 14.14 11.60 -12.85
CA ASP A 193 15.36 11.99 -12.16
C ASP A 193 15.28 11.63 -10.66
N GLU A 194 16.42 11.28 -10.06
CA GLU A 194 16.50 10.81 -8.67
C GLU A 194 16.08 11.86 -7.65
N ASP A 195 16.22 13.15 -7.99
CA ASP A 195 15.84 14.28 -7.14
C ASP A 195 14.31 14.53 -7.11
N ILE A 196 13.54 13.88 -8.01
CA ILE A 196 12.09 13.94 -7.97
C ILE A 196 11.56 12.99 -6.90
N VAL A 197 10.89 13.58 -5.91
CA VAL A 197 10.31 12.83 -4.79
C VAL A 197 8.97 12.22 -5.18
N PHE A 198 8.90 10.89 -5.14
CA PHE A 198 7.67 10.12 -5.27
C PHE A 198 7.19 9.62 -3.91
N HIS A 199 5.92 9.81 -3.62
CA HIS A 199 5.26 9.23 -2.46
C HIS A 199 4.41 8.06 -2.94
N HIS A 200 4.99 6.87 -2.91
CA HIS A 200 4.38 5.72 -3.58
C HIS A 200 4.56 4.41 -2.82
N LYS A 201 3.92 3.37 -3.30
CA LYS A 201 4.08 2.00 -2.85
C LYS A 201 3.94 1.06 -4.03
N THR A 202 4.90 0.17 -4.19
CA THR A 202 4.87 -0.90 -5.18
C THR A 202 4.16 -2.15 -4.65
N GLY A 203 3.58 -2.95 -5.54
CA GLY A 203 3.00 -4.25 -5.23
C GLY A 203 3.32 -5.27 -6.30
N MET A 204 3.68 -6.49 -5.90
CA MET A 204 3.98 -7.58 -6.82
C MET A 204 3.47 -8.92 -6.26
N LEU A 205 2.84 -9.70 -7.10
CA LEU A 205 2.55 -11.12 -6.95
C LEU A 205 2.80 -11.79 -8.32
N ASP A 206 2.70 -13.12 -8.37
CA ASP A 206 2.70 -13.80 -9.66
C ASP A 206 1.58 -13.23 -10.55
N PHE A 207 1.94 -12.72 -11.72
CA PHE A 207 1.04 -12.11 -12.70
C PHE A 207 0.30 -10.83 -12.24
N VAL A 208 0.78 -10.15 -11.18
CA VAL A 208 0.21 -8.89 -10.69
C VAL A 208 1.31 -7.89 -10.38
N GLU A 209 1.25 -6.70 -10.98
CA GLU A 209 2.16 -5.59 -10.72
C GLU A 209 1.39 -4.29 -10.49
N HIS A 210 1.85 -3.51 -9.50
CA HIS A 210 1.27 -2.22 -9.12
C HIS A 210 2.35 -1.19 -8.75
N ASP A 211 2.03 0.10 -8.95
CA ASP A 211 2.69 1.25 -8.33
C ASP A 211 1.71 2.42 -8.17
#